data_9e99e4a879df0b9643828bc674024614
#
_entry.id   9e99e4a879df0b9643828bc674024614
#
_cell.length_a   1.000
_cell.length_b   1.000
_cell.length_c   1.000
_cell.angle_alpha   90.00
_cell.angle_beta   90.00
_cell.angle_gamma   90.00
#
_symmetry.space_group_name_H-M   'P 1'
#
loop_
_entity.id
_entity.type
_entity.pdbx_description
1 polymer ?
#
loop_
_entity_poly.entity_id
_entity_poly.type
_entity_poly.pdbx_seq_one_letter_code
_entity_poly.pdbx_strand_id
1 'polypeptide(L)'
;ERINLETDFNFYTSAQFGPRKNLMNTIHWFVQEFKDEEDVGLVVKAHHKNNSQIDRQKMIVQLSSAVHSVPHRKCKVYLVHGSMEDDEMNSVYTHPKIHAYITATHGEGFGLPIFEAACNGLPVVAPAWSGHVDFLYDNVKNKKSGRVKRTPMFTKVKYTLGKIQQEAVWDTVLNAETEWCYPDEASFKKAIRGVKTAYIAKKKTAEELKNSLREKLDQ
;
A
#
# COMPACT_ATOMS: atom_id res chain seq x y z
N GLU A 1 -14.95 17.03 1.21
CA GLU A 1 -15.51 16.41 -0.03
C GLU A 1 -15.54 14.90 0.12
N ARG A 2 -16.66 14.26 -0.22
CA ARG A 2 -16.74 12.80 -0.18
C ARG A 2 -16.06 12.23 -1.41
N ILE A 3 -15.17 11.24 -1.21
CA ILE A 3 -14.59 10.48 -2.32
C ILE A 3 -15.73 9.69 -2.99
N ASN A 4 -16.01 9.99 -4.24
CA ASN A 4 -16.99 9.25 -5.03
C ASN A 4 -16.30 8.16 -5.84
N LEU A 5 -16.54 6.89 -5.48
CA LEU A 5 -15.97 5.73 -6.16
C LEU A 5 -17.06 5.03 -6.98
N GLU A 6 -16.85 4.97 -8.30
CA GLU A 6 -17.73 4.25 -9.23
C GLU A 6 -17.55 2.73 -9.13
N THR A 7 -16.38 2.29 -8.66
CA THR A 7 -16.01 0.88 -8.49
C THR A 7 -16.41 0.34 -7.12
N ASP A 8 -16.69 -0.95 -7.03
CA ASP A 8 -17.19 -1.58 -5.81
C ASP A 8 -16.08 -2.18 -4.94
N PHE A 9 -14.95 -2.59 -5.54
CA PHE A 9 -13.79 -3.09 -4.81
C PHE A 9 -12.59 -2.20 -5.06
N ASN A 10 -12.15 -1.44 -4.07
CA ASN A 10 -11.04 -0.53 -4.23
C ASN A 10 -9.86 -0.87 -3.34
N PHE A 11 -8.69 -0.81 -3.92
CA PHE A 11 -7.42 -0.75 -3.22
C PHE A 11 -7.05 0.71 -2.94
N TYR A 12 -6.21 0.90 -1.93
CA TYR A 12 -5.71 2.22 -1.54
C TYR A 12 -4.19 2.21 -1.43
N THR A 13 -3.55 3.27 -1.83
CA THR A 13 -2.12 3.54 -1.60
C THR A 13 -1.91 5.02 -1.28
N SER A 14 -1.00 5.32 -0.37
CA SER A 14 -0.63 6.68 -0.01
C SER A 14 0.88 6.85 -0.02
N ALA A 15 1.38 7.84 -0.75
CA ALA A 15 2.81 8.08 -0.84
C ALA A 15 3.12 9.53 -1.21
N GLN A 16 4.17 10.09 -0.60
CA GLN A 16 4.89 11.19 -1.23
C GLN A 16 5.63 10.63 -2.44
N PHE A 17 5.53 11.31 -3.59
CA PHE A 17 6.16 10.84 -4.82
C PHE A 17 7.69 10.87 -4.70
N GLY A 18 8.32 9.75 -5.00
CA GLY A 18 9.77 9.58 -4.96
C GLY A 18 10.19 8.13 -5.24
N PRO A 19 11.47 7.90 -5.60
CA PRO A 19 11.95 6.57 -6.01
C PRO A 19 11.67 5.50 -4.96
N ARG A 20 11.94 5.78 -3.68
CA ARG A 20 11.76 4.84 -2.57
C ARG A 20 10.34 4.29 -2.44
N LYS A 21 9.33 5.12 -2.72
CA LYS A 21 7.92 4.72 -2.59
C LYS A 21 7.44 3.83 -3.74
N ASN A 22 8.17 3.79 -4.85
CA ASN A 22 7.90 2.91 -6.00
C ASN A 22 6.44 2.97 -6.49
N LEU A 23 5.86 4.16 -6.43
CA LEU A 23 4.44 4.38 -6.71
C LEU A 23 4.09 4.05 -8.18
N MET A 24 5.01 4.34 -9.11
CA MET A 24 4.81 4.06 -10.52
C MET A 24 4.59 2.57 -10.79
N ASN A 25 5.42 1.71 -10.22
CA ASN A 25 5.25 0.26 -10.34
C ASN A 25 4.01 -0.23 -9.58
N THR A 26 3.69 0.34 -8.42
CA THR A 26 2.46 0.00 -7.69
C THR A 26 1.23 0.21 -8.59
N ILE A 27 1.14 1.35 -9.29
CA ILE A 27 0.04 1.66 -10.21
C ILE A 27 0.11 0.79 -11.47
N HIS A 28 1.29 0.68 -12.09
CA HIS A 28 1.48 -0.07 -13.33
C HIS A 28 1.09 -1.54 -13.16
N TRP A 29 1.57 -2.19 -12.12
CA TRP A 29 1.26 -3.60 -11.83
C TRP A 29 -0.21 -3.80 -11.45
N PHE A 30 -0.81 -2.83 -10.76
CA PHE A 30 -2.24 -2.85 -10.48
C PHE A 30 -3.07 -2.81 -11.78
N VAL A 31 -2.80 -1.85 -12.68
CA VAL A 31 -3.60 -1.72 -13.91
C VAL A 31 -3.40 -2.90 -14.86
N GLN A 32 -2.21 -3.53 -14.86
CA GLN A 32 -1.98 -4.76 -15.62
C GLN A 32 -2.77 -5.94 -15.06
N GLU A 33 -2.79 -6.09 -13.73
CA GLU A 33 -3.46 -7.21 -13.06
C GLU A 33 -4.97 -7.16 -13.21
N PHE A 34 -5.56 -5.96 -13.11
CA PHE A 34 -7.01 -5.77 -13.12
C PHE A 34 -7.55 -5.14 -14.40
N LYS A 35 -6.79 -5.16 -15.50
CA LYS A 35 -7.14 -4.48 -16.75
C LYS A 35 -8.56 -4.75 -17.27
N ASP A 36 -9.06 -5.96 -17.09
CA ASP A 36 -10.36 -6.41 -17.60
C ASP A 36 -11.52 -6.30 -16.60
N GLU A 37 -11.25 -5.77 -15.38
CA GLU A 37 -12.23 -5.70 -14.29
C GLU A 37 -12.75 -4.27 -14.11
N GLU A 38 -14.01 -4.03 -14.45
CA GLU A 38 -14.65 -2.72 -14.36
C GLU A 38 -15.11 -2.34 -12.95
N ASP A 39 -15.27 -3.32 -12.06
CA ASP A 39 -15.67 -3.16 -10.67
C ASP A 39 -14.50 -2.87 -9.72
N VAL A 40 -13.26 -2.85 -10.24
CA VAL A 40 -12.03 -2.70 -9.43
C VAL A 40 -11.39 -1.34 -9.63
N GLY A 41 -11.01 -0.70 -8.53
CA GLY A 41 -10.32 0.59 -8.53
C GLY A 41 -9.08 0.64 -7.63
N LEU A 42 -8.22 1.60 -7.91
CA LEU A 42 -7.11 2.00 -7.06
C LEU A 42 -7.25 3.48 -6.71
N VAL A 43 -7.37 3.77 -5.43
CA VAL A 43 -7.33 5.13 -4.89
C VAL A 43 -5.88 5.44 -4.53
N VAL A 44 -5.32 6.45 -5.18
CA VAL A 44 -3.94 6.90 -4.99
C VAL A 44 -3.96 8.26 -4.31
N LYS A 45 -3.56 8.33 -3.03
CA LYS A 45 -3.28 9.62 -2.38
C LYS A 45 -1.82 9.94 -2.55
N ALA A 46 -1.53 10.95 -3.35
CA ALA A 46 -0.15 11.30 -3.65
C ALA A 46 0.05 12.81 -3.79
N HIS A 47 1.24 13.27 -3.41
CA HIS A 47 1.74 14.62 -3.62
C HIS A 47 3.24 14.55 -3.92
N HIS A 48 3.78 15.59 -4.54
CA HIS A 48 5.21 15.69 -4.84
C HIS A 48 5.95 16.42 -3.70
N LYS A 49 5.64 17.70 -3.48
CA LYS A 49 6.28 18.54 -2.44
C LYS A 49 5.29 19.22 -1.50
N ASN A 50 4.25 19.80 -2.12
CA ASN A 50 3.28 20.60 -1.37
C ASN A 50 1.90 20.43 -1.98
N ASN A 51 0.87 20.40 -1.46
CA ASN A 51 -0.46 20.14 -1.98
C ASN A 51 -1.05 21.28 -2.86
N SER A 52 -0.21 22.03 -3.61
CA SER A 52 -0.65 23.11 -4.51
C SER A 52 -1.28 22.58 -5.81
N GLN A 53 -1.96 23.46 -6.55
CA GLN A 53 -2.51 23.14 -7.88
C GLN A 53 -1.41 22.76 -8.88
N ILE A 54 -0.24 23.40 -8.79
CA ILE A 54 0.93 23.08 -9.64
C ILE A 54 1.43 21.69 -9.30
N ASP A 55 1.50 21.36 -8.02
CA ASP A 55 1.88 20.03 -7.55
C ASP A 55 0.90 18.95 -8.07
N ARG A 56 -0.40 19.24 -8.02
CA ARG A 56 -1.46 18.37 -8.55
C ARG A 56 -1.27 18.10 -10.05
N GLN A 57 -1.02 19.14 -10.86
CA GLN A 57 -0.78 18.98 -12.30
C GLN A 57 0.46 18.13 -12.58
N LYS A 58 1.55 18.35 -11.84
CA LYS A 58 2.75 17.52 -11.94
C LYS A 58 2.44 16.06 -11.61
N MET A 59 1.68 15.79 -10.54
CA MET A 59 1.28 14.43 -10.18
C MET A 59 0.47 13.77 -11.29
N ILE A 60 -0.51 14.46 -11.87
CA ILE A 60 -1.33 13.93 -12.98
C ILE A 60 -0.43 13.52 -14.14
N VAL A 61 0.49 14.40 -14.56
CA VAL A 61 1.41 14.13 -15.67
C VAL A 61 2.32 12.94 -15.35
N GLN A 62 2.93 12.90 -14.16
CA GLN A 62 3.85 11.83 -13.76
C GLN A 62 3.16 10.48 -13.66
N LEU A 63 1.98 10.43 -13.06
CA LEU A 63 1.24 9.16 -12.90
C LEU A 63 0.60 8.70 -14.22
N SER A 64 0.41 9.61 -15.18
CA SER A 64 -0.27 9.32 -16.46
C SER A 64 0.37 8.15 -17.21
N SER A 65 1.69 8.06 -17.24
CA SER A 65 2.40 6.98 -17.92
C SER A 65 2.10 5.60 -17.33
N ALA A 66 2.03 5.48 -16.00
CA ALA A 66 1.66 4.24 -15.34
C ALA A 66 0.17 3.92 -15.48
N VAL A 67 -0.69 4.93 -15.35
CA VAL A 67 -2.15 4.78 -15.47
C VAL A 67 -2.57 4.36 -16.88
N HIS A 68 -1.92 4.90 -17.92
CA HIS A 68 -2.23 4.60 -19.32
C HIS A 68 -1.31 3.54 -19.95
N SER A 69 -0.50 2.87 -19.14
CA SER A 69 0.42 1.82 -19.61
C SER A 69 -0.28 0.61 -20.21
N VAL A 70 -1.56 0.41 -19.87
CA VAL A 70 -2.41 -0.65 -20.42
C VAL A 70 -3.57 -0.01 -21.19
N PRO A 71 -3.56 -0.07 -22.53
CA PRO A 71 -4.67 0.43 -23.35
C PRO A 71 -5.99 -0.33 -23.06
N HIS A 72 -7.10 0.39 -23.17
CA HIS A 72 -8.45 -0.17 -23.02
C HIS A 72 -8.74 -0.88 -21.68
N ARG A 73 -7.96 -0.59 -20.64
CA ARG A 73 -8.23 -1.12 -19.31
C ARG A 73 -9.62 -0.69 -18.82
N LYS A 74 -10.30 -1.59 -18.12
CA LYS A 74 -11.61 -1.31 -17.52
C LYS A 74 -11.48 -0.83 -16.07
N CYS A 75 -10.48 -1.31 -15.31
CA CYS A 75 -10.25 -0.88 -13.94
C CYS A 75 -10.01 0.64 -13.84
N LYS A 76 -10.35 1.22 -12.72
CA LYS A 76 -10.24 2.67 -12.48
C LYS A 76 -9.03 3.02 -11.62
N VAL A 77 -8.50 4.22 -11.81
CA VAL A 77 -7.49 4.81 -10.91
C VAL A 77 -7.96 6.21 -10.54
N TYR A 78 -8.07 6.48 -9.25
CA TYR A 78 -8.52 7.74 -8.69
C TYR A 78 -7.36 8.44 -8.00
N LEU A 79 -7.11 9.70 -8.33
CA LEU A 79 -6.11 10.52 -7.66
C LEU A 79 -6.77 11.38 -6.58
N VAL A 80 -6.34 11.20 -5.35
CA VAL A 80 -6.63 12.09 -4.21
C VAL A 80 -5.40 12.97 -3.98
N HIS A 81 -5.54 14.27 -4.12
CA HIS A 81 -4.48 15.24 -3.95
C HIS A 81 -4.96 16.41 -3.07
N GLY A 82 -4.10 16.90 -2.23
CA GLY A 82 -4.42 17.98 -1.29
C GLY A 82 -4.09 17.60 0.15
N SER A 83 -4.06 18.60 1.03
CA SER A 83 -3.99 18.38 2.47
C SER A 83 -5.29 17.78 2.96
N MET A 84 -5.20 16.90 3.90
CA MET A 84 -6.33 16.29 4.59
C MET A 84 -6.05 16.33 6.09
N GLU A 85 -7.06 16.69 6.85
CA GLU A 85 -7.04 16.60 8.31
C GLU A 85 -7.12 15.13 8.74
N ASP A 86 -6.79 14.84 10.00
CA ASP A 86 -6.75 13.48 10.53
C ASP A 86 -8.08 12.73 10.37
N ASP A 87 -9.21 13.40 10.60
CA ASP A 87 -10.55 12.82 10.41
C ASP A 87 -10.84 12.51 8.93
N GLU A 88 -10.39 13.37 8.03
CA GLU A 88 -10.54 13.14 6.58
C GLU A 88 -9.66 11.95 6.15
N MET A 89 -8.42 11.87 6.64
CA MET A 89 -7.54 10.73 6.40
C MET A 89 -8.15 9.44 6.94
N ASN A 90 -8.66 9.47 8.17
CA ASN A 90 -9.34 8.31 8.76
C ASN A 90 -10.56 7.87 7.95
N SER A 91 -11.30 8.83 7.38
CA SER A 91 -12.46 8.54 6.52
C SER A 91 -12.09 7.77 5.24
N VAL A 92 -10.86 7.94 4.73
CA VAL A 92 -10.35 7.14 3.60
C VAL A 92 -10.11 5.71 4.02
N TYR A 93 -9.41 5.48 5.15
CA TYR A 93 -9.13 4.12 5.63
C TYR A 93 -10.39 3.34 6.05
N THR A 94 -11.43 4.05 6.47
CA THR A 94 -12.71 3.46 6.91
C THR A 94 -13.79 3.49 5.84
N HIS A 95 -13.47 3.97 4.63
CA HIS A 95 -14.45 4.07 3.53
C HIS A 95 -15.00 2.70 3.14
N PRO A 96 -16.33 2.51 3.04
CA PRO A 96 -16.95 1.19 2.83
C PRO A 96 -16.57 0.52 1.51
N LYS A 97 -16.14 1.29 0.52
CA LYS A 97 -15.66 0.78 -0.77
C LYS A 97 -14.14 0.66 -0.87
N ILE A 98 -13.37 0.94 0.18
CA ILE A 98 -11.92 0.70 0.24
C ILE A 98 -11.65 -0.57 1.03
N HIS A 99 -11.02 -1.53 0.39
CA HIS A 99 -10.95 -2.92 0.86
C HIS A 99 -9.56 -3.37 1.29
N ALA A 100 -8.51 -2.76 0.75
CA ALA A 100 -7.13 -3.12 1.11
C ALA A 100 -6.16 -1.97 0.85
N TYR A 101 -5.09 -1.91 1.64
CA TYR A 101 -3.94 -1.05 1.40
C TYR A 101 -2.86 -1.83 0.65
N ILE A 102 -2.29 -1.25 -0.40
CA ILE A 102 -1.24 -1.88 -1.20
C ILE A 102 -0.04 -0.96 -1.39
N THR A 103 1.16 -1.52 -1.35
CA THR A 103 2.38 -0.79 -1.65
C THR A 103 3.47 -1.73 -2.17
N ALA A 104 4.22 -1.26 -3.17
CA ALA A 104 5.43 -1.90 -3.67
C ALA A 104 6.68 -1.09 -3.25
N THR A 105 6.65 -0.43 -2.09
CA THR A 105 7.75 0.39 -1.57
C THR A 105 9.06 -0.37 -1.52
N HIS A 106 10.17 0.30 -1.78
CA HIS A 106 11.51 -0.26 -1.58
C HIS A 106 11.94 -0.30 -0.11
N GLY A 107 11.23 0.38 0.78
CA GLY A 107 11.46 0.38 2.21
C GLY A 107 10.82 1.55 2.92
N GLU A 108 10.56 1.37 4.20
CA GLU A 108 9.97 2.38 5.08
C GLU A 108 10.78 2.47 6.38
N GLY A 109 10.96 3.68 6.91
CA GLY A 109 11.48 3.82 8.26
C GLY A 109 10.53 3.18 9.28
N PHE A 110 9.32 3.69 9.35
CA PHE A 110 8.22 3.09 10.12
C PHE A 110 7.08 2.62 9.20
N GLY A 111 6.69 3.46 8.23
CA GLY A 111 5.59 3.16 7.32
C GLY A 111 4.23 3.62 7.87
N LEU A 112 4.14 4.89 8.28
CA LEU A 112 2.93 5.44 8.89
C LEU A 112 1.63 5.14 8.12
N PRO A 113 1.53 5.31 6.78
CA PRO A 113 0.31 4.96 6.06
C PRO A 113 -0.05 3.46 6.11
N ILE A 114 0.96 2.58 6.21
CA ILE A 114 0.77 1.14 6.37
C ILE A 114 0.24 0.84 7.79
N PHE A 115 0.80 1.54 8.78
CA PHE A 115 0.36 1.42 10.18
C PHE A 115 -1.08 1.90 10.36
N GLU A 116 -1.44 3.05 9.80
CA GLU A 116 -2.80 3.58 9.81
C GLU A 116 -3.79 2.61 9.15
N ALA A 117 -3.43 2.02 8.01
CA ALA A 117 -4.24 1.00 7.35
C ALA A 117 -4.44 -0.23 8.26
N ALA A 118 -3.39 -0.71 8.91
CA ALA A 118 -3.45 -1.83 9.84
C ALA A 118 -4.31 -1.52 11.07
N CYS A 119 -4.16 -0.32 11.67
CA CYS A 119 -4.98 0.15 12.80
C CYS A 119 -6.47 0.31 12.45
N ASN A 120 -6.78 0.53 11.16
CA ASN A 120 -8.16 0.57 10.66
C ASN A 120 -8.68 -0.79 10.16
N GLY A 121 -7.88 -1.86 10.32
CA GLY A 121 -8.29 -3.22 9.95
C GLY A 121 -8.39 -3.42 8.44
N LEU A 122 -7.65 -2.65 7.63
CA LEU A 122 -7.51 -2.92 6.20
C LEU A 122 -6.50 -4.07 5.98
N PRO A 123 -6.82 -5.06 5.16
CA PRO A 123 -5.83 -5.97 4.62
C PRO A 123 -4.68 -5.21 3.98
N VAL A 124 -3.44 -5.54 4.34
CA VAL A 124 -2.23 -4.90 3.81
C VAL A 124 -1.51 -5.85 2.85
N VAL A 125 -1.07 -5.32 1.71
CA VAL A 125 -0.14 -5.97 0.77
C VAL A 125 1.14 -5.14 0.72
N ALA A 126 2.26 -5.72 1.15
CA ALA A 126 3.55 -5.02 1.20
C ALA A 126 4.73 -6.00 1.07
N PRO A 127 5.93 -5.53 0.67
CA PRO A 127 7.15 -6.31 0.81
C PRO A 127 7.41 -6.70 2.26
N ALA A 128 7.91 -7.91 2.49
CA ALA A 128 8.19 -8.40 3.85
C ALA A 128 9.57 -7.94 4.35
N TRP A 129 9.87 -6.64 4.21
CA TRP A 129 11.17 -6.05 4.53
C TRP A 129 11.06 -4.61 5.00
N SER A 130 11.95 -4.16 5.88
CA SER A 130 12.04 -2.81 6.43
C SER A 130 11.07 -2.55 7.61
N GLY A 131 11.03 -1.31 8.14
CA GLY A 131 10.43 -0.98 9.43
C GLY A 131 8.97 -1.37 9.63
N HIS A 132 8.17 -1.40 8.58
CA HIS A 132 6.76 -1.78 8.71
C HIS A 132 6.53 -3.26 9.08
N VAL A 133 7.55 -4.12 8.98
CA VAL A 133 7.42 -5.52 9.42
C VAL A 133 7.34 -5.67 10.93
N ASP A 134 7.74 -4.64 11.68
CA ASP A 134 7.72 -4.68 13.14
C ASP A 134 6.29 -4.78 13.69
N PHE A 135 5.34 -4.12 13.06
CA PHE A 135 3.94 -4.12 13.48
C PHE A 135 3.02 -5.01 12.61
N LEU A 136 3.50 -5.49 11.45
CA LEU A 136 2.70 -6.38 10.57
C LEU A 136 2.82 -7.87 10.92
N TYR A 137 3.60 -8.22 11.95
CA TYR A 137 3.65 -9.56 12.50
C TYR A 137 3.08 -9.57 13.91
N ASP A 138 2.40 -10.66 14.25
CA ASP A 138 1.90 -10.88 15.60
C ASP A 138 2.19 -12.29 16.11
N ASN A 139 2.17 -12.44 17.43
CA ASN A 139 2.36 -13.70 18.10
C ASN A 139 1.01 -14.44 18.21
N VAL A 140 0.75 -15.34 17.28
CA VAL A 140 -0.49 -16.10 17.20
C VAL A 140 -0.35 -17.43 17.93
N LYS A 141 -1.22 -17.68 18.92
CA LYS A 141 -1.29 -18.94 19.65
C LYS A 141 -2.12 -19.96 18.86
N ASN A 142 -1.51 -21.08 18.54
CA ASN A 142 -2.24 -22.19 17.93
C ASN A 142 -3.22 -22.81 18.95
N LYS A 143 -4.51 -22.81 18.61
CA LYS A 143 -5.58 -23.29 19.50
C LYS A 143 -5.46 -24.78 19.88
N LYS A 144 -4.86 -25.62 19.00
CA LYS A 144 -4.73 -27.07 19.25
C LYS A 144 -3.46 -27.42 20.03
N SER A 145 -2.33 -26.79 19.67
CA SER A 145 -1.02 -27.14 20.26
C SER A 145 -0.57 -26.23 21.39
N GLY A 146 -1.26 -25.09 21.60
CA GLY A 146 -0.86 -24.05 22.55
C GLY A 146 0.41 -23.29 22.16
N ARG A 147 1.10 -23.67 21.08
CA ARG A 147 2.34 -23.04 20.64
C ARG A 147 2.08 -21.64 20.10
N VAL A 148 2.94 -20.69 20.50
CA VAL A 148 2.94 -19.32 19.97
C VAL A 148 3.91 -19.25 18.81
N LYS A 149 3.49 -18.64 17.70
CA LYS A 149 4.31 -18.42 16.51
C LYS A 149 4.16 -17.00 16.04
N ARG A 150 5.28 -16.32 15.79
CA ARG A 150 5.30 -15.02 15.07
C ARG A 150 4.77 -15.23 13.66
N THR A 151 3.62 -14.67 13.36
CA THR A 151 2.85 -14.92 12.14
C THR A 151 2.66 -13.60 11.38
N PRO A 152 2.84 -13.58 10.06
CA PRO A 152 2.53 -12.40 9.27
C PRO A 152 1.01 -12.19 9.23
N MET A 153 0.56 -11.00 9.62
CA MET A 153 -0.85 -10.59 9.60
C MET A 153 -1.19 -9.77 8.34
N PHE A 154 -0.37 -9.85 7.32
CA PHE A 154 -0.49 -9.17 6.03
C PHE A 154 -0.15 -10.11 4.87
N THR A 155 -0.45 -9.69 3.65
CA THR A 155 -0.10 -10.45 2.45
C THR A 155 1.28 -10.01 1.96
N LYS A 156 2.24 -10.91 2.07
CA LYS A 156 3.64 -10.63 1.74
C LYS A 156 3.89 -10.62 0.24
N VAL A 157 4.64 -9.63 -0.21
CA VAL A 157 5.25 -9.58 -1.53
C VAL A 157 6.70 -10.06 -1.41
N LYS A 158 7.12 -10.95 -2.31
CA LYS A 158 8.52 -11.38 -2.43
C LYS A 158 9.37 -10.22 -2.94
N TYR A 159 10.64 -10.24 -2.62
CA TYR A 159 11.59 -9.20 -3.02
C TYR A 159 13.01 -9.78 -3.14
N THR A 160 13.88 -9.04 -3.81
CA THR A 160 15.34 -9.18 -3.77
C THR A 160 15.95 -7.92 -3.16
N LEU A 161 17.15 -8.03 -2.58
CA LEU A 161 17.92 -6.87 -2.15
C LEU A 161 18.84 -6.42 -3.27
N GLY A 162 19.06 -5.14 -3.39
CA GLY A 162 19.96 -4.54 -4.36
C GLY A 162 20.28 -3.10 -4.01
N LYS A 163 21.36 -2.57 -4.63
CA LYS A 163 21.74 -1.17 -4.42
C LYS A 163 20.63 -0.22 -4.83
N ILE A 164 20.55 0.89 -4.13
CA ILE A 164 19.55 1.93 -4.43
C ILE A 164 19.79 2.51 -5.83
N GLN A 165 18.71 3.00 -6.44
CA GLN A 165 18.77 3.68 -7.72
C GLN A 165 19.53 5.00 -7.57
N GLN A 166 20.29 5.40 -8.59
CA GLN A 166 21.11 6.63 -8.56
C GLN A 166 20.27 7.87 -8.22
N GLU A 167 19.04 7.93 -8.73
CA GLU A 167 18.10 9.03 -8.47
C GLU A 167 17.61 9.10 -7.02
N ALA A 168 17.82 8.04 -6.25
CA ALA A 168 17.48 7.97 -4.84
C ALA A 168 18.63 8.31 -3.90
N VAL A 169 19.84 8.46 -4.44
CA VAL A 169 21.01 8.80 -3.64
C VAL A 169 20.83 10.20 -3.04
N TRP A 170 21.03 10.27 -1.74
CA TRP A 170 21.00 11.49 -0.94
C TRP A 170 22.16 11.41 0.03
N ASP A 171 23.27 12.03 -0.34
CA ASP A 171 24.61 11.81 0.24
C ASP A 171 24.71 11.74 1.78
N THR A 172 23.82 12.44 2.48
CA THR A 172 23.83 12.44 3.96
C THR A 172 22.89 11.40 4.58
N VAL A 173 22.00 10.78 3.82
CA VAL A 173 20.94 9.89 4.31
C VAL A 173 20.95 8.53 3.61
N LEU A 174 21.09 8.53 2.29
CA LEU A 174 21.09 7.32 1.45
C LEU A 174 22.30 7.36 0.52
N ASN A 175 23.38 6.73 0.90
CA ASN A 175 24.58 6.66 0.05
C ASN A 175 24.43 5.58 -1.04
N ALA A 176 25.26 5.64 -2.08
CA ALA A 176 25.19 4.72 -3.23
C ALA A 176 25.41 3.25 -2.87
N GLU A 177 26.00 2.95 -1.72
CA GLU A 177 26.25 1.58 -1.23
C GLU A 177 25.04 1.04 -0.42
N THR A 178 24.05 1.89 -0.12
CA THR A 178 22.83 1.48 0.58
C THR A 178 22.05 0.48 -0.28
N GLU A 179 21.51 -0.54 0.36
CA GLU A 179 20.60 -1.49 -0.28
C GLU A 179 19.18 -1.29 0.20
N TRP A 180 18.22 -1.58 -0.68
CA TRP A 180 16.83 -1.68 -0.35
C TRP A 180 16.16 -2.86 -1.07
N CYS A 181 14.90 -3.14 -0.76
CA CYS A 181 14.22 -4.22 -1.42
C CYS A 181 13.68 -3.81 -2.80
N TYR A 182 13.76 -4.74 -3.75
CA TYR A 182 13.09 -4.67 -5.04
C TYR A 182 11.94 -5.69 -5.04
N PRO A 183 10.70 -5.22 -4.90
CA PRO A 183 9.53 -6.09 -4.90
C PRO A 183 9.41 -6.85 -6.23
N ASP A 184 9.04 -8.12 -6.14
CA ASP A 184 8.78 -8.97 -7.32
C ASP A 184 7.39 -8.68 -7.88
N GLU A 185 7.35 -8.33 -9.17
CA GLU A 185 6.11 -7.97 -9.89
C GLU A 185 5.07 -9.09 -9.85
N ALA A 186 5.47 -10.32 -10.18
CA ALA A 186 4.55 -11.45 -10.25
C ALA A 186 3.98 -11.77 -8.86
N SER A 187 4.82 -11.67 -7.83
CA SER A 187 4.40 -11.82 -6.43
C SER A 187 3.42 -10.72 -6.01
N PHE A 188 3.67 -9.46 -6.39
CA PHE A 188 2.78 -8.35 -6.09
C PHE A 188 1.41 -8.53 -6.75
N LYS A 189 1.38 -8.81 -8.05
CA LYS A 189 0.13 -9.08 -8.80
C LYS A 189 -0.65 -10.24 -8.18
N LYS A 190 0.01 -11.35 -7.90
CA LYS A 190 -0.61 -12.49 -7.21
C LYS A 190 -1.15 -12.11 -5.83
N ALA A 191 -0.44 -11.28 -5.09
CA ALA A 191 -0.84 -10.85 -3.74
C ALA A 191 -2.11 -10.00 -3.78
N ILE A 192 -2.18 -8.97 -4.66
CA ILE A 192 -3.36 -8.12 -4.79
C ILE A 192 -4.56 -8.90 -5.32
N ARG A 193 -4.38 -9.81 -6.30
CA ARG A 193 -5.41 -10.74 -6.76
C ARG A 193 -5.91 -11.62 -5.62
N GLY A 194 -5.00 -12.19 -4.84
CA GLY A 194 -5.32 -13.05 -3.70
C GLY A 194 -6.10 -12.32 -2.60
N VAL A 195 -5.86 -11.03 -2.39
CA VAL A 195 -6.65 -10.24 -1.44
C VAL A 195 -8.08 -10.07 -1.94
N LYS A 196 -8.30 -9.76 -3.21
CA LYS A 196 -9.65 -9.63 -3.78
C LYS A 196 -10.42 -10.97 -3.68
N THR A 197 -9.79 -12.06 -4.12
CA THR A 197 -10.45 -13.39 -4.19
C THR A 197 -10.74 -14.01 -2.83
N ALA A 198 -9.90 -13.75 -1.83
CA ALA A 198 -10.04 -14.28 -0.47
C ALA A 198 -10.34 -13.18 0.56
N TYR A 199 -11.06 -12.12 0.15
CA TYR A 199 -11.23 -10.91 0.94
C TYR A 199 -11.73 -11.15 2.36
N ILE A 200 -12.75 -11.98 2.56
CA ILE A 200 -13.33 -12.27 3.89
C ILE A 200 -12.26 -12.81 4.86
N ALA A 201 -11.44 -13.75 4.40
CA ALA A 201 -10.37 -14.31 5.22
C ALA A 201 -9.26 -13.28 5.51
N LYS A 202 -8.91 -12.47 4.50
CA LYS A 202 -7.91 -11.41 4.65
C LYS A 202 -8.40 -10.30 5.59
N LYS A 203 -9.65 -9.91 5.48
CA LYS A 203 -10.28 -8.93 6.36
C LYS A 203 -10.30 -9.42 7.81
N LYS A 204 -10.62 -10.67 8.03
CA LYS A 204 -10.57 -11.27 9.38
C LYS A 204 -9.17 -11.17 10.00
N THR A 205 -8.13 -11.55 9.26
CA THR A 205 -6.74 -11.43 9.72
C THR A 205 -6.36 -9.98 10.03
N ALA A 206 -6.80 -9.04 9.19
CA ALA A 206 -6.55 -7.60 9.40
C ALA A 206 -7.27 -7.07 10.66
N GLU A 207 -8.49 -7.53 10.96
CA GLU A 207 -9.19 -7.15 12.19
C GLU A 207 -8.52 -7.75 13.44
N GLU A 208 -7.98 -8.96 13.35
CA GLU A 208 -7.19 -9.56 14.42
C GLU A 208 -5.92 -8.72 14.69
N LEU A 209 -5.22 -8.28 13.65
CA LEU A 209 -4.07 -7.38 13.78
C LEU A 209 -4.45 -6.03 14.41
N LYS A 210 -5.52 -5.40 13.91
CA LYS A 210 -6.05 -4.14 14.47
C LYS A 210 -6.27 -4.22 15.97
N ASN A 211 -6.90 -5.29 16.44
CA ASN A 211 -7.18 -5.49 17.86
C ASN A 211 -5.88 -5.63 18.66
N SER A 212 -4.92 -6.43 18.17
CA SER A 212 -3.60 -6.58 18.80
C SER A 212 -2.83 -5.27 18.87
N LEU A 213 -2.86 -4.46 17.79
CA LEU A 213 -2.19 -3.15 17.77
C LEU A 213 -2.83 -2.18 18.78
N ARG A 214 -4.16 -2.16 18.87
CA ARG A 214 -4.87 -1.34 19.86
C ARG A 214 -4.48 -1.71 21.28
N GLU A 215 -4.48 -3.00 21.63
CA GLU A 215 -4.05 -3.46 22.95
C GLU A 215 -2.61 -3.05 23.30
N LYS A 216 -1.71 -3.01 22.30
CA LYS A 216 -0.30 -2.57 22.49
C LYS A 216 -0.15 -1.06 22.64
N LEU A 217 -1.05 -0.29 22.05
CA LEU A 217 -1.02 1.19 22.14
C LEU A 217 -1.65 1.69 23.46
N ASP A 218 -2.55 0.91 24.06
CA ASP A 218 -3.22 1.25 25.33
C ASP A 218 -2.39 0.87 26.56
N GLN A 219 -1.20 0.25 26.40
CA GLN A 219 -0.24 -0.10 27.45
C GLN A 219 0.82 0.99 27.65
#